data_36fe74d357652fd1742920470064c787
#
_entry.id   36fe74d357652fd1742920470064c787
#
_cell.length_a   1.000
_cell.length_b   1.000
_cell.length_c   1.000
_cell.angle_alpha   90.00
_cell.angle_beta   90.00
_cell.angle_gamma   90.00
#
_symmetry.space_group_name_H-M   'P 1'
#
loop_
_entity.id
_entity.type
_entity.pdbx_description
1 polymer ?
#
loop_
_entity_poly.entity_id
_entity_poly.type
_entity_poly.pdbx_seq_one_letter_code
_entity_poly.pdbx_strand_id
1 'polypeptide(L)'
;SITKDNTIVFHSPEVLFEVNKSAISEDFKAILDDFFPRYLKILISKKYKDNIQDMKVEGHTSNDWISSISKEKIYLKNMQLSQKRAYIVLSYCYSLDNDLVKQNRLWLEKYFRANGMAFAKLKYKDINSTIVDQKSSRRVEFSVQMKTEDKIYEVLKINNERR
;
A
#
# COMPACT_ATOMS: atom_id res chain seq x y z
N SER A 1 -9.31 5.95 5.18
CA SER A 1 -10.50 5.66 4.36
C SER A 1 -10.35 4.33 3.62
N ILE A 2 -11.46 3.67 3.30
CA ILE A 2 -11.51 2.44 2.49
C ILE A 2 -12.09 2.80 1.12
N THR A 3 -11.43 2.36 0.05
CA THR A 3 -11.87 2.59 -1.33
C THR A 3 -12.65 1.37 -1.88
N LYS A 4 -13.33 1.53 -3.02
CA LYS A 4 -14.16 0.46 -3.63
C LYS A 4 -13.36 -0.76 -4.08
N ASP A 5 -12.06 -0.63 -4.29
CA ASP A 5 -11.10 -1.68 -4.67
C ASP A 5 -10.41 -2.35 -3.46
N ASN A 6 -11.01 -2.24 -2.27
CA ASN A 6 -10.51 -2.79 -1.00
C ASN A 6 -9.14 -2.24 -0.57
N THR A 7 -8.81 -1.03 -1.02
CA THR A 7 -7.60 -0.33 -0.60
C THR A 7 -7.88 0.53 0.62
N ILE A 8 -7.03 0.43 1.64
CA ILE A 8 -7.09 1.24 2.86
C ILE A 8 -6.03 2.32 2.77
N VAL A 9 -6.48 3.58 2.85
CA VAL A 9 -5.63 4.75 2.61
C VAL A 9 -5.40 5.54 3.88
N PHE A 10 -4.13 5.77 4.19
CA PHE A 10 -3.66 6.67 5.25
C PHE A 10 -3.12 7.95 4.63
N HIS A 11 -3.82 9.04 4.85
CA HIS A 11 -3.47 10.38 4.34
C HIS A 11 -2.63 11.16 5.34
N SER A 12 -2.06 12.27 4.88
CA SER A 12 -1.29 13.23 5.69
C SER A 12 0.06 12.69 6.15
N PRO A 13 1.05 12.69 5.24
CA PRO A 13 2.39 12.18 5.53
C PRO A 13 3.08 12.93 6.68
N GLU A 14 2.67 14.14 7.00
CA GLU A 14 3.18 14.90 8.15
C GLU A 14 2.79 14.24 9.48
N VAL A 15 1.66 13.51 9.49
CA VAL A 15 1.20 12.73 10.65
C VAL A 15 1.79 11.31 10.62
N LEU A 16 2.01 10.76 9.42
CA LEU A 16 2.49 9.38 9.26
C LEU A 16 4.00 9.26 9.51
N PHE A 17 4.77 10.26 9.10
CA PHE A 17 6.23 10.24 9.18
C PHE A 17 6.75 11.53 9.79
N GLU A 18 7.86 11.45 10.52
CA GLU A 18 8.58 12.63 10.99
C GLU A 18 9.03 13.50 9.80
N VAL A 19 9.02 14.81 9.99
CA VAL A 19 9.37 15.78 8.93
C VAL A 19 10.73 15.45 8.32
N ASN A 20 10.76 15.34 6.98
CA ASN A 20 11.94 15.00 6.18
C ASN A 20 12.58 13.64 6.53
N LYS A 21 11.89 12.78 7.27
CA LYS A 21 12.34 11.44 7.62
C LYS A 21 11.42 10.37 7.05
N SER A 22 11.90 9.16 7.04
CA SER A 22 11.10 7.96 6.78
C SER A 22 10.71 7.24 8.08
N ALA A 23 11.10 7.77 9.24
CA ALA A 23 10.68 7.20 10.52
C ALA A 23 9.17 7.40 10.74
N ILE A 24 8.49 6.36 11.19
CA ILE A 24 7.06 6.39 11.51
C ILE A 24 6.86 7.26 12.76
N SER A 25 5.88 8.16 12.72
CA SER A 25 5.48 8.97 13.89
C SER A 25 4.84 8.07 14.97
N GLU A 26 4.85 8.53 16.22
CA GLU A 26 4.19 7.82 17.33
C GLU A 26 2.67 7.69 17.09
N ASP A 27 2.04 8.74 16.55
CA ASP A 27 0.61 8.70 16.19
C ASP A 27 0.31 7.61 15.17
N PHE A 28 1.17 7.46 14.15
CA PHE A 28 0.96 6.44 13.14
C PHE A 28 1.26 5.03 13.68
N LYS A 29 2.22 4.88 14.58
CA LYS A 29 2.45 3.62 15.28
C LYS A 29 1.20 3.19 16.05
N ALA A 30 0.61 4.08 16.83
CA ALA A 30 -0.61 3.80 17.57
C ALA A 30 -1.78 3.37 16.66
N ILE A 31 -1.91 4.01 15.49
CA ILE A 31 -2.90 3.61 14.47
C ILE A 31 -2.60 2.21 13.94
N LEU A 32 -1.34 1.89 13.64
CA LEU A 32 -0.95 0.59 13.11
C LEU A 32 -1.10 -0.53 14.14
N ASP A 33 -0.84 -0.26 15.42
CA ASP A 33 -1.00 -1.20 16.52
C ASP A 33 -2.44 -1.71 16.65
N ASP A 34 -3.42 -0.82 16.44
CA ASP A 34 -4.84 -1.18 16.44
C ASP A 34 -5.28 -1.77 15.08
N PHE A 35 -4.90 -1.12 13.99
CA PHE A 35 -5.36 -1.46 12.64
C PHE A 35 -4.82 -2.80 12.15
N PHE A 36 -3.50 -3.02 12.23
CA PHE A 36 -2.86 -4.12 11.52
C PHE A 36 -3.30 -5.52 12.01
N PRO A 37 -3.41 -5.80 13.33
CA PRO A 37 -3.91 -7.09 13.79
C PRO A 37 -5.35 -7.37 13.34
N ARG A 38 -6.23 -6.36 13.33
CA ARG A 38 -7.61 -6.52 12.85
C ARG A 38 -7.66 -6.79 11.35
N TYR A 39 -6.83 -6.10 10.59
CA TYR A 39 -6.70 -6.30 9.15
C TYR A 39 -6.19 -7.70 8.83
N LEU A 40 -5.11 -8.12 9.50
CA LEU A 40 -4.54 -9.46 9.36
C LEU A 40 -5.58 -10.55 9.69
N LYS A 41 -6.33 -10.39 10.78
CA LYS A 41 -7.39 -11.35 11.20
C LYS A 41 -8.42 -11.59 10.09
N ILE A 42 -8.80 -10.55 9.37
CA ILE A 42 -9.73 -10.67 8.23
C ILE A 42 -9.07 -11.47 7.11
N LEU A 43 -7.84 -11.13 6.74
CA LEU A 43 -7.15 -11.72 5.59
C LEU A 43 -6.82 -13.20 5.78
N ILE A 44 -6.42 -13.60 7.00
CA ILE A 44 -6.12 -15.01 7.32
C ILE A 44 -7.36 -15.85 7.65
N SER A 45 -8.55 -15.27 7.60
CA SER A 45 -9.79 -16.02 7.81
C SER A 45 -9.98 -17.08 6.73
N LYS A 46 -10.70 -18.16 7.06
CA LYS A 46 -11.01 -19.25 6.11
C LYS A 46 -11.65 -18.77 4.80
N LYS A 47 -12.36 -17.63 4.86
CA LYS A 47 -13.03 -17.05 3.69
C LYS A 47 -12.06 -16.48 2.65
N TYR A 48 -10.92 -15.94 3.07
CA TYR A 48 -10.03 -15.15 2.19
C TYR A 48 -8.63 -15.74 2.03
N LYS A 49 -8.13 -16.45 3.05
CA LYS A 49 -6.73 -16.88 3.16
C LYS A 49 -6.20 -17.57 1.89
N ASP A 50 -6.98 -18.47 1.31
CA ASP A 50 -6.54 -19.29 0.17
C ASP A 50 -6.66 -18.55 -1.17
N ASN A 51 -7.42 -17.45 -1.21
CA ASN A 51 -7.66 -16.64 -2.41
C ASN A 51 -6.76 -15.41 -2.49
N ILE A 52 -5.92 -15.15 -1.48
CA ILE A 52 -5.00 -14.02 -1.51
C ILE A 52 -3.77 -14.39 -2.35
N GLN A 53 -3.43 -13.54 -3.31
CA GLN A 53 -2.20 -13.60 -4.07
C GLN A 53 -1.09 -12.85 -3.37
N ASP A 54 -1.35 -11.61 -2.97
CA ASP A 54 -0.47 -10.80 -2.15
C ASP A 54 -1.23 -9.72 -1.36
N MET A 55 -0.59 -9.23 -0.32
CA MET A 55 -0.97 -8.07 0.46
C MET A 55 0.17 -7.06 0.37
N LYS A 56 -0.14 -5.82 0.04
CA LYS A 56 0.86 -4.77 -0.19
C LYS A 56 0.67 -3.60 0.73
N VAL A 57 1.77 -3.03 1.17
CA VAL A 57 1.84 -1.64 1.61
C VAL A 57 2.55 -0.82 0.53
N GLU A 58 1.89 0.21 0.03
CA GLU A 58 2.37 1.08 -1.03
C GLU A 58 2.66 2.48 -0.47
N GLY A 59 3.89 2.97 -0.71
CA GLY A 59 4.26 4.36 -0.42
C GLY A 59 4.10 5.22 -1.65
N HIS A 60 3.44 6.37 -1.51
CA HIS A 60 3.21 7.32 -2.60
C HIS A 60 3.82 8.68 -2.26
N THR A 61 4.33 9.37 -3.27
CA THR A 61 4.84 10.74 -3.18
C THR A 61 4.01 11.69 -4.05
N SER A 62 4.19 12.98 -3.85
CA SER A 62 3.76 14.03 -4.77
C SER A 62 4.82 14.27 -5.84
N ASN A 63 4.53 15.15 -6.79
CA ASN A 63 5.45 15.57 -7.85
C ASN A 63 5.99 16.99 -7.66
N ASP A 64 5.85 17.57 -6.46
CA ASP A 64 6.26 18.94 -6.11
C ASP A 64 7.76 19.02 -5.76
N TRP A 65 8.60 18.91 -6.77
CA TRP A 65 10.04 19.06 -6.59
C TRP A 65 10.56 20.38 -7.14
N ILE A 66 11.60 20.92 -6.48
CA ILE A 66 12.28 22.13 -6.90
C ILE A 66 12.96 21.88 -8.26
N SER A 67 12.78 22.79 -9.18
CA SER A 67 13.17 22.74 -10.60
C SER A 67 14.68 22.65 -10.92
N SER A 68 15.54 22.55 -9.90
CA SER A 68 17.02 22.55 -10.07
C SER A 68 17.62 21.16 -10.35
N ILE A 69 16.81 20.11 -10.45
CA ILE A 69 17.28 18.72 -10.60
C ILE A 69 16.62 18.11 -11.84
N SER A 70 17.34 17.23 -12.56
CA SER A 70 16.78 16.55 -13.74
C SER A 70 15.57 15.67 -13.39
N LYS A 71 14.66 15.48 -14.34
CA LYS A 71 13.44 14.68 -14.17
C LYS A 71 13.73 13.24 -13.74
N GLU A 72 14.80 12.64 -14.27
CA GLU A 72 15.24 11.29 -13.93
C GLU A 72 15.66 11.20 -12.47
N LYS A 73 16.42 12.17 -11.98
CA LYS A 73 16.86 12.24 -10.59
C LYS A 73 15.67 12.47 -9.64
N ILE A 74 14.69 13.28 -10.05
CA ILE A 74 13.44 13.48 -9.29
C ILE A 74 12.71 12.16 -9.15
N TYR A 75 12.51 11.42 -10.25
CA TYR A 75 11.85 10.12 -10.24
C TYR A 75 12.56 9.13 -9.30
N LEU A 76 13.87 8.96 -9.45
CA LEU A 76 14.64 8.01 -8.64
C LEU A 76 14.62 8.36 -7.14
N LYS A 77 14.69 9.64 -6.77
CA LYS A 77 14.57 10.07 -5.38
C LYS A 77 13.18 9.79 -4.80
N ASN A 78 12.12 10.04 -5.58
CA ASN A 78 10.75 9.73 -5.15
C ASN A 78 10.52 8.22 -5.03
N MET A 79 11.08 7.43 -5.95
CA MET A 79 11.03 5.97 -5.87
C MET A 79 11.72 5.46 -4.61
N GLN A 80 12.93 5.94 -4.35
CA GLN A 80 13.67 5.56 -3.14
C GLN A 80 12.93 5.96 -1.85
N LEU A 81 12.39 7.19 -1.78
CA LEU A 81 11.64 7.68 -0.62
C LEU A 81 10.38 6.86 -0.39
N SER A 82 9.58 6.63 -1.44
CA SER A 82 8.34 5.87 -1.34
C SER A 82 8.58 4.41 -0.99
N GLN A 83 9.62 3.80 -1.56
CA GLN A 83 10.03 2.43 -1.23
C GLN A 83 10.47 2.32 0.24
N LYS A 84 11.27 3.27 0.71
CA LYS A 84 11.74 3.30 2.10
C LYS A 84 10.59 3.46 3.09
N ARG A 85 9.62 4.33 2.79
CA ARG A 85 8.42 4.51 3.63
C ARG A 85 7.57 3.25 3.68
N ALA A 86 7.30 2.62 2.54
CA ALA A 86 6.56 1.35 2.50
C ALA A 86 7.28 0.25 3.28
N TYR A 87 8.59 0.12 3.12
CA TYR A 87 9.40 -0.86 3.85
C TYR A 87 9.35 -0.66 5.36
N ILE A 88 9.44 0.58 5.84
CA ILE A 88 9.41 0.87 7.27
C ILE A 88 8.04 0.55 7.88
N VAL A 89 6.95 0.82 7.16
CA VAL A 89 5.60 0.43 7.60
C VAL A 89 5.47 -1.09 7.63
N LEU A 90 5.93 -1.81 6.59
CA LEU A 90 5.95 -3.26 6.59
C LEU A 90 6.75 -3.81 7.78
N SER A 91 7.97 -3.30 8.00
CA SER A 91 8.85 -3.75 9.09
C SER A 91 8.20 -3.54 10.45
N TYR A 92 7.56 -2.40 10.66
CA TYR A 92 6.84 -2.10 11.88
C TYR A 92 5.70 -3.09 12.11
N CYS A 93 4.83 -3.27 11.14
CA CYS A 93 3.68 -4.17 11.22
C CYS A 93 4.12 -5.64 11.45
N TYR A 94 5.16 -6.09 10.76
CA TYR A 94 5.70 -7.44 10.90
C TYR A 94 6.31 -7.68 12.29
N SER A 95 6.88 -6.63 12.90
CA SER A 95 7.57 -6.71 14.20
C SER A 95 6.67 -6.41 15.39
N LEU A 96 5.36 -6.17 15.18
CA LEU A 96 4.43 -5.88 16.27
C LEU A 96 4.47 -6.95 17.36
N ASP A 97 4.49 -6.50 18.62
CA ASP A 97 4.35 -7.36 19.79
C ASP A 97 2.89 -7.75 20.00
N ASN A 98 2.38 -8.54 19.06
CA ASN A 98 1.00 -9.02 19.02
C ASN A 98 0.99 -10.51 18.68
N ASP A 99 0.27 -11.32 19.46
CA ASP A 99 0.25 -12.77 19.31
C ASP A 99 -0.24 -13.24 17.95
N LEU A 100 -1.26 -12.60 17.38
CA LEU A 100 -1.77 -12.94 16.06
C LEU A 100 -0.72 -12.70 14.97
N VAL A 101 0.00 -11.58 15.06
CA VAL A 101 1.09 -11.26 14.11
C VAL A 101 2.21 -12.28 14.24
N LYS A 102 2.66 -12.56 15.46
CA LYS A 102 3.74 -13.52 15.74
C LYS A 102 3.41 -14.92 15.21
N GLN A 103 2.19 -15.40 15.43
CA GLN A 103 1.73 -16.72 14.98
C GLN A 103 1.60 -16.83 13.46
N ASN A 104 1.47 -15.71 12.75
CA ASN A 104 1.27 -15.68 11.30
C ASN A 104 2.48 -15.11 10.53
N ARG A 105 3.67 -15.04 11.11
CA ARG A 105 4.86 -14.51 10.44
C ARG A 105 5.20 -15.23 9.13
N LEU A 106 5.13 -16.56 9.09
CA LEU A 106 5.36 -17.32 7.86
C LEU A 106 4.36 -16.97 6.75
N TRP A 107 3.10 -16.70 7.12
CA TRP A 107 2.11 -16.23 6.16
C TRP A 107 2.44 -14.81 5.67
N LEU A 108 2.83 -13.92 6.57
CA LEU A 108 3.26 -12.56 6.21
C LEU A 108 4.50 -12.57 5.31
N GLU A 109 5.51 -13.36 5.61
CA GLU A 109 6.71 -13.54 4.77
C GLU A 109 6.35 -13.97 3.34
N LYS A 110 5.34 -14.84 3.20
CA LYS A 110 4.89 -15.32 1.92
C LYS A 110 4.08 -14.27 1.12
N TYR A 111 3.24 -13.49 1.78
CA TYR A 111 2.24 -12.68 1.10
C TYR A 111 2.38 -11.17 1.28
N PHE A 112 3.08 -10.68 2.32
CA PHE A 112 3.18 -9.26 2.61
C PHE A 112 4.35 -8.61 1.88
N ARG A 113 4.08 -7.55 1.11
CA ARG A 113 5.04 -6.84 0.25
C ARG A 113 5.02 -5.35 0.50
N ALA A 114 6.17 -4.68 0.29
CA ALA A 114 6.33 -3.24 0.35
C ALA A 114 6.71 -2.71 -1.02
N ASN A 115 5.95 -1.77 -1.55
CA ASN A 115 6.15 -1.19 -2.87
C ASN A 115 6.28 0.33 -2.80
N GLY A 116 7.34 0.86 -3.43
CA GLY A 116 7.44 2.28 -3.73
C GLY A 116 6.72 2.59 -5.03
N MET A 117 5.85 3.58 -5.02
CA MET A 117 5.06 3.98 -6.17
C MET A 117 5.50 5.33 -6.76
N ALA A 118 6.44 6.02 -6.12
CA ALA A 118 6.80 7.39 -6.47
C ALA A 118 5.53 8.24 -6.67
N PHE A 119 5.43 8.96 -7.76
CA PHE A 119 4.26 9.77 -8.15
C PHE A 119 3.42 9.14 -9.27
N ALA A 120 3.46 7.80 -9.42
CA ALA A 120 2.72 7.11 -10.49
C ALA A 120 1.19 7.23 -10.38
N LYS A 121 0.67 7.41 -9.16
CA LYS A 121 -0.77 7.52 -8.89
C LYS A 121 -1.08 8.83 -8.16
N LEU A 122 -0.90 9.97 -8.84
CA LEU A 122 -1.24 11.28 -8.28
C LEU A 122 -2.74 11.38 -7.98
N LYS A 123 -3.07 12.15 -6.96
CA LYS A 123 -4.44 12.57 -6.66
C LYS A 123 -4.63 13.99 -7.18
N TYR A 124 -5.83 14.28 -7.64
CA TYR A 124 -6.21 15.59 -8.16
C TYR A 124 -7.26 16.22 -7.26
N LYS A 125 -7.35 17.56 -7.25
CA LYS A 125 -8.27 18.30 -6.36
C LYS A 125 -9.73 17.92 -6.62
N ASP A 126 -10.08 17.75 -7.90
CA ASP A 126 -11.41 17.36 -8.34
C ASP A 126 -11.30 16.33 -9.47
N ILE A 127 -12.37 15.60 -9.74
CA ILE A 127 -12.44 14.53 -10.75
C ILE A 127 -12.10 15.02 -12.17
N ASN A 128 -12.37 16.30 -12.46
CA ASN A 128 -12.09 16.94 -13.76
C ASN A 128 -10.89 17.90 -13.69
N SER A 129 -10.16 17.95 -12.57
CA SER A 129 -9.05 18.87 -12.37
C SER A 129 -7.77 18.32 -12.94
N THR A 130 -6.96 19.20 -13.53
CA THR A 130 -5.56 18.93 -13.87
C THR A 130 -4.61 19.33 -12.73
N ILE A 131 -5.15 19.94 -11.65
CA ILE A 131 -4.36 20.42 -10.51
C ILE A 131 -4.14 19.26 -9.55
N VAL A 132 -2.88 18.91 -9.35
CA VAL A 132 -2.49 17.86 -8.41
C VAL A 132 -2.76 18.29 -6.97
N ASP A 133 -3.44 17.44 -6.22
CA ASP A 133 -3.52 17.54 -4.77
C ASP A 133 -2.26 16.92 -4.17
N GLN A 134 -1.26 17.76 -3.89
CA GLN A 134 0.03 17.32 -3.38
C GLN A 134 -0.10 16.61 -2.01
N LYS A 135 -1.02 17.08 -1.17
CA LYS A 135 -1.23 16.51 0.16
C LYS A 135 -1.84 15.12 0.08
N SER A 136 -2.90 14.95 -0.68
CA SER A 136 -3.56 13.64 -0.87
C SER A 136 -2.71 12.66 -1.70
N SER A 137 -1.80 13.18 -2.53
CA SER A 137 -0.86 12.35 -3.29
C SER A 137 0.18 11.69 -2.39
N ARG A 138 0.62 12.37 -1.32
CA ARG A 138 1.55 11.83 -0.31
C ARG A 138 0.77 10.97 0.69
N ARG A 139 0.86 9.65 0.57
CA ARG A 139 0.07 8.73 1.38
C ARG A 139 0.72 7.34 1.50
N VAL A 140 0.16 6.53 2.38
CA VAL A 140 0.41 5.09 2.46
C VAL A 140 -0.90 4.35 2.20
N GLU A 141 -0.85 3.33 1.38
CA GLU A 141 -1.99 2.48 1.08
C GLU A 141 -1.69 1.03 1.46
N PHE A 142 -2.69 0.34 2.04
CA PHE A 142 -2.71 -1.11 2.16
C PHE A 142 -3.70 -1.66 1.16
N SER A 143 -3.27 -2.58 0.33
CA SER A 143 -4.11 -3.23 -0.68
C SER A 143 -3.92 -4.74 -0.67
N VAL A 144 -4.93 -5.46 -1.14
CA VAL A 144 -4.91 -6.92 -1.29
C VAL A 144 -5.23 -7.26 -2.72
N GLN A 145 -4.38 -8.09 -3.31
CA GLN A 145 -4.65 -8.70 -4.60
C GLN A 145 -5.15 -10.12 -4.40
N MET A 146 -6.32 -10.40 -4.96
CA MET A 146 -6.89 -11.74 -4.96
C MET A 146 -6.42 -12.53 -6.18
N LYS A 147 -6.29 -13.84 -6.04
CA LYS A 147 -5.99 -14.74 -7.16
C LYS A 147 -7.06 -14.58 -8.25
N THR A 148 -6.64 -14.37 -9.48
CA THR A 148 -7.51 -14.19 -10.65
C THR A 148 -7.55 -15.42 -11.56
N GLU A 149 -6.83 -16.48 -11.21
CA GLU A 149 -6.70 -17.69 -12.03
C GLU A 149 -8.07 -18.29 -12.41
N ASP A 150 -9.00 -18.35 -11.46
CA ASP A 150 -10.34 -18.87 -11.72
C ASP A 150 -11.11 -18.04 -12.74
N LYS A 151 -10.98 -16.71 -12.70
CA LYS A 151 -11.68 -15.82 -13.63
C LYS A 151 -11.15 -15.93 -15.06
N ILE A 152 -9.83 -16.02 -15.24
CA ILE A 152 -9.22 -16.18 -16.56
C ILE A 152 -9.58 -17.55 -17.14
N TYR A 153 -9.56 -18.59 -16.32
CA TYR A 153 -9.94 -19.94 -16.73
C TYR A 153 -11.42 -20.03 -17.13
N GLU A 154 -12.32 -19.41 -16.38
CA GLU A 154 -13.74 -19.29 -16.72
C GLU A 154 -13.96 -18.55 -18.04
N VAL A 155 -13.28 -17.41 -18.25
CA VAL A 155 -13.38 -16.64 -19.51
C VAL A 155 -12.88 -17.47 -20.70
N LEU A 156 -11.80 -18.23 -20.54
CA LEU A 156 -11.27 -19.10 -21.59
C LEU A 156 -12.20 -20.29 -21.87
N LYS A 157 -12.84 -20.86 -20.86
CA LYS A 157 -13.87 -21.90 -21.03
C LYS A 157 -15.07 -21.41 -21.84
N ILE A 158 -15.62 -20.24 -21.47
CA ILE A 158 -16.76 -19.64 -22.18
C ILE A 158 -16.44 -19.40 -23.66
N ASN A 159 -15.21 -19.02 -24.00
CA ASN A 159 -14.80 -18.83 -25.39
C ASN A 159 -14.64 -20.15 -26.17
N ASN A 160 -14.29 -21.24 -25.50
CA ASN A 160 -14.18 -22.56 -26.13
C ASN A 160 -15.55 -23.25 -26.34
N GLU A 161 -16.53 -22.97 -25.49
CA GLU A 161 -17.91 -23.51 -25.62
C GLU A 161 -18.75 -22.79 -26.70
N ARG A 162 -18.27 -21.63 -27.21
CA ARG A 162 -18.93 -20.86 -28.28
C ARG A 162 -18.36 -21.13 -29.68
N ARG A 163 -17.47 -22.11 -29.82
CA ARG A 163 -16.97 -22.63 -31.09
C ARG A 163 -17.53 -24.03 -31.37
#